data_1b3a1c7096d0cdf85a9534e0f2fec1bf
#
_entry.id   1b3a1c7096d0cdf85a9534e0f2fec1bf
#
_cell.length_a   1.000
_cell.length_b   1.000
_cell.length_c   1.000
_cell.angle_alpha   90.00
_cell.angle_beta   90.00
_cell.angle_gamma   90.00
#
_symmetry.space_group_name_H-M   'P 1'
#
loop_
_entity.id
_entity.type
_entity.pdbx_description
1 polymer ?
#
loop_
_entity_poly.entity_id
_entity_poly.type
_entity_poly.pdbx_seq_one_letter_code
_entity_poly.pdbx_strand_id
1 'polypeptide(L)' 'MNIRDLVDLAIEDDPRAPCLWVPSRHWADFCEAIDQRPNLIGAVIYRGKTIRDGGPLSEITTRR' A
#
# COMPACT_ATOMS: atom_id res chain seq x y z
N MET A 1 -9.62 -9.86 -8.04
CA MET A 1 -9.53 -8.67 -7.16
C MET A 1 -8.22 -7.97 -7.46
N ASN A 2 -8.24 -6.67 -7.71
CA ASN A 2 -7.02 -5.94 -8.03
C ASN A 2 -6.29 -5.50 -6.74
N ILE A 3 -5.07 -5.02 -6.89
CA ILE A 3 -4.24 -4.65 -5.72
C ILE A 3 -4.84 -3.51 -4.91
N ARG A 4 -5.53 -2.57 -5.55
CA ARG A 4 -6.19 -1.48 -4.84
C ARG A 4 -7.27 -2.01 -3.90
N ASP A 5 -8.07 -2.98 -4.36
CA ASP A 5 -9.09 -3.60 -3.52
C ASP A 5 -8.48 -4.34 -2.33
N LEU A 6 -7.35 -5.01 -2.53
CA LEU A 6 -6.64 -5.69 -1.46
C LEU A 6 -6.11 -4.69 -0.42
N VAL A 7 -5.61 -3.54 -0.86
CA VAL A 7 -5.17 -2.48 0.06
C VAL A 7 -6.36 -1.91 0.82
N ASP A 8 -7.50 -1.70 0.15
CA ASP A 8 -8.72 -1.23 0.82
C ASP A 8 -9.16 -2.19 1.92
N LEU A 9 -9.13 -3.50 1.65
CA LEU A 9 -9.47 -4.51 2.65
C LEU A 9 -8.50 -4.49 3.82
N ALA A 10 -7.20 -4.31 3.56
CA ALA A 10 -6.21 -4.22 4.62
C ALA A 10 -6.44 -2.99 5.51
N ILE A 11 -6.82 -1.87 4.91
CA ILE A 11 -7.15 -0.64 5.66
C ILE A 11 -8.40 -0.88 6.54
N GLU A 12 -9.41 -1.52 5.99
CA GLU A 12 -10.63 -1.83 6.74
C GLU A 12 -10.38 -2.80 7.89
N ASP A 13 -9.45 -3.74 7.69
CA ASP A 13 -9.07 -4.72 8.70
C ASP A 13 -8.33 -4.08 9.87
N ASP A 14 -7.52 -3.07 9.61
CA ASP A 14 -6.78 -2.35 10.65
C ASP A 14 -6.78 -0.84 10.38
N PRO A 15 -7.93 -0.16 10.62
CA PRO A 15 -8.07 1.25 10.27
C PRO A 15 -7.20 2.19 11.08
N ARG A 16 -6.60 1.73 12.17
CA ARG A 16 -5.71 2.55 13.02
C ARG A 16 -4.26 2.50 12.58
N ALA A 17 -3.88 1.54 11.75
CA ALA A 17 -2.51 1.45 11.28
C ALA A 17 -2.18 2.65 10.38
N PRO A 18 -1.15 3.44 10.71
CA PRO A 18 -0.81 4.62 9.92
C PRO A 18 -0.04 4.28 8.64
N CYS A 19 0.49 3.09 8.54
CA CYS A 19 1.39 2.70 7.46
C CYS A 19 1.08 1.28 7.00
N LEU A 20 1.12 1.08 5.68
CA LEU A 20 0.97 -0.24 5.07
C LEU A 20 2.15 -0.50 4.13
N TRP A 21 2.47 -1.79 3.96
CA TRP A 21 3.54 -2.25 3.08
C TRP A 21 2.94 -3.14 2.02
N VAL A 22 3.14 -2.78 0.76
CA VAL A 22 2.63 -3.55 -0.39
C VAL A 22 3.80 -4.34 -0.98
N PRO A 23 3.62 -5.64 -1.27
CA PRO A 23 4.70 -6.42 -1.90
C PRO A 23 5.21 -5.75 -3.18
N SER A 24 6.50 -5.81 -3.39
CA SER A 24 7.16 -5.15 -4.52
C SER A 24 6.57 -5.57 -5.85
N ARG A 25 6.18 -6.83 -5.99
CA ARG A 25 5.59 -7.35 -7.23
C ARG A 25 4.26 -6.69 -7.59
N HIS A 26 3.59 -6.07 -6.62
CA HIS A 26 2.31 -5.38 -6.81
C HIS A 26 2.44 -3.86 -6.70
N TRP A 27 3.62 -3.36 -6.37
CA TRP A 27 3.81 -1.95 -6.06
C TRP A 27 3.50 -1.04 -7.24
N ALA A 28 4.05 -1.37 -8.42
CA ALA A 28 3.81 -0.58 -9.63
C ALA A 28 2.33 -0.57 -10.01
N ASP A 29 1.68 -1.72 -9.92
CA ASP A 29 0.25 -1.85 -10.22
C ASP A 29 -0.60 -1.02 -9.25
N PHE A 30 -0.24 -1.01 -7.98
CA PHE A 30 -0.93 -0.21 -6.99
C PHE A 30 -0.79 1.29 -7.26
N CYS A 31 0.42 1.76 -7.52
CA CYS A 31 0.66 3.18 -7.82
C CYS A 31 -0.11 3.61 -9.07
N GLU A 32 -0.15 2.77 -10.10
CA GLU A 32 -0.93 3.03 -11.30
C GLU A 32 -2.43 3.08 -11.01
N ALA A 33 -2.92 2.16 -10.18
CA ALA A 33 -4.34 2.07 -9.86
C ALA A 33 -4.86 3.31 -9.12
N ILE A 34 -4.01 3.96 -8.32
CA ILE A 34 -4.39 5.18 -7.59
C ILE A 34 -3.89 6.46 -8.27
N ASP A 35 -3.26 6.32 -9.44
CA ASP A 35 -2.74 7.43 -10.24
C ASP A 35 -1.78 8.33 -9.44
N GLN A 36 -0.87 7.70 -8.70
CA GLN A 36 0.15 8.42 -7.93
C GLN A 36 1.53 7.83 -8.20
N ARG A 37 2.54 8.67 -8.00
CA ARG A 37 3.94 8.25 -8.07
C ARG A 37 4.53 8.30 -6.67
N PRO A 38 5.44 7.36 -6.34
CA PRO A 38 6.13 7.41 -5.05
C PRO A 38 6.88 8.73 -4.88
N ASN A 39 6.86 9.24 -3.65
CA ASN A 39 7.66 10.42 -3.31
C ASN A 39 9.14 10.04 -3.16
N LEU A 40 9.97 10.98 -2.69
CA LEU A 40 11.42 10.75 -2.57
C LEU A 40 11.80 9.60 -1.64
N ILE A 41 10.93 9.25 -0.71
CA ILE A 41 11.17 8.13 0.22
C ILE A 41 10.48 6.83 -0.22
N GLY A 42 9.95 6.81 -1.44
CA GLY A 42 9.31 5.61 -1.98
C GLY A 42 7.94 5.31 -1.38
N ALA A 43 7.19 6.35 -1.02
CA ALA A 43 5.87 6.18 -0.43
C ALA A 43 4.81 6.98 -1.19
N VAL A 44 3.55 6.53 -1.08
CA VAL A 44 2.38 7.27 -1.57
C VAL A 44 1.40 7.43 -0.42
N ILE A 45 0.51 8.41 -0.53
CA ILE A 45 -0.56 8.60 0.46
C ILE A 45 -1.88 8.14 -0.16
N TYR A 46 -2.56 7.25 0.53
CA TYR A 46 -3.82 6.70 0.09
C TYR A 46 -4.77 6.56 1.27
N ARG A 47 -5.94 7.19 1.19
CA ARG A 47 -6.94 7.19 2.26
C ARG A 47 -6.37 7.63 3.62
N GLY A 48 -5.46 8.61 3.61
CA GLY A 48 -4.82 9.11 4.82
C GLY A 48 -3.74 8.22 5.39
N LYS A 49 -3.37 7.15 4.68
CA LYS A 49 -2.33 6.21 5.12
C LYS A 49 -1.08 6.36 4.27
N THR A 50 0.07 6.10 4.88
CA THR A 50 1.33 6.02 4.14
C THR A 50 1.48 4.59 3.62
N ILE A 51 1.56 4.45 2.31
CA ILE A 51 1.71 3.14 1.65
C ILE A 51 3.11 3.05 1.07
N ARG A 52 3.83 2.00 1.39
CA ARG A 52 5.23 1.82 0.98
C ARG A 52 5.46 0.51 0.26
N ASP A 53 6.52 0.49 -0.54
CA ASP A 53 7.00 -0.75 -1.16
C ASP A 53 7.57 -1.65 -0.06
N GLY A 54 6.96 -2.82 0.11
CA GLY A 54 7.34 -3.78 1.14
C GLY A 54 8.45 -4.74 0.73
N GLY A 55 8.97 -4.64 -0.49
CA GLY A 55 10.01 -5.53 -0.97
C GLY A 55 9.53 -6.98 -1.14
N PRO A 56 10.24 -7.96 -0.57
CA PRO A 56 9.96 -9.38 -0.80
C PRO A 56 8.78 -9.96 -0.01
N LEU A 57 7.94 -9.13 0.59
CA LEU A 57 6.77 -9.60 1.32
C LEU A 57 5.84 -10.41 0.40
N SER A 58 5.18 -11.41 0.96
CA SER A 58 4.19 -12.20 0.24
C SER A 58 2.79 -11.58 0.28
N GLU A 59 2.50 -10.78 1.29
CA GLU A 59 1.19 -10.18 1.53
C GLU A 59 1.32 -8.72 1.96
N ILE A 60 0.22 -7.98 1.82
CA ILE A 60 0.13 -6.63 2.37
C ILE A 60 0.24 -6.70 3.89
N THR A 61 1.11 -5.88 4.45
CA THR A 61 1.38 -5.86 5.88
C THR A 61 1.07 -4.48 6.45
N THR A 62 0.35 -4.45 7.57
CA THR A 62 0.08 -3.19 8.27
C THR A 62 1.07 -3.00 9.41
N ARG A 63 1.39 -1.75 9.71
CA ARG A 63 2.27 -1.36 10.81
C ARG A 63 1.65 -0.23 11.63
N ARG A 64 1.82 -0.31 12.92
CA ARG A 64 1.39 0.73 13.85
C ARG A 64 2.55 1.52 14.39
#